data_95468adf7687a6337602ded20c8ac5d5
#
_entry.id   95468adf7687a6337602ded20c8ac5d5
#
_cell.length_a   1.000
_cell.length_b   1.000
_cell.length_c   1.000
_cell.angle_alpha   90.00
_cell.angle_beta   90.00
_cell.angle_gamma   90.00
#
_symmetry.space_group_name_H-M   'P 1'
#
loop_
_entity.id
_entity.type
_entity.pdbx_description
1 polymer ?
#
loop_
_entity_poly.entity_id
_entity_poly.type
_entity_poly.pdbx_seq_one_letter_code
_entity_poly.pdbx_strand_id
1 'polypeptide(L)'
;MPALGLQTYIWNNNIRSGLLLLGFPVLLLGMVFCLTLGMIWGGLLPPGDAYGGAAAYALHLMIVDAPLALVAAGVWFVIAYFFNQTIIDFATGSRAVTRDEERDAYNLLENLCISRGLTMPTLRVIETDGMNAFASGVHEGRFSVTVTRGLLQALDRDELEAVLGHELTHIINRDVRTMVVAAIFAGIITLICQIIYRSIMWGAVGGGGRGRRGNVGIFLLVALAVGAIGYVLAIVIRMAISRTREYVADAGSVELTHNPDAMISALQKVAGHTHLDAPQSMRAMFLEDDDEGIMGLFATHPPVDKRIAALTQYAGGRIIPPAPASPPAQASPATPPSDPPPAGPAGPWGQRRDAPPGPWS
;
A
#
# COMPACT_ATOMS: atom_id res chain seq x y z
N MET A 1 -12.37 -12.77 -28.32
CA MET A 1 -12.53 -11.31 -28.12
C MET A 1 -11.57 -10.64 -29.08
N PRO A 2 -11.91 -9.52 -29.74
CA PRO A 2 -10.96 -8.85 -30.63
C PRO A 2 -9.79 -8.37 -29.73
N ALA A 3 -8.57 -8.58 -30.21
CA ALA A 3 -7.35 -8.11 -29.55
C ALA A 3 -7.37 -6.57 -29.54
N LEU A 4 -7.90 -5.99 -28.49
CA LEU A 4 -7.77 -4.57 -28.23
C LEU A 4 -6.28 -4.31 -27.99
N GLY A 5 -5.67 -3.44 -28.81
CA GLY A 5 -4.27 -3.07 -28.62
C GLY A 5 -4.05 -2.52 -27.20
N LEU A 6 -2.87 -2.74 -26.64
CA LEU A 6 -2.48 -2.32 -25.28
C LEU A 6 -2.85 -0.85 -24.99
N GLN A 7 -2.65 0.05 -25.96
CA GLN A 7 -3.02 1.47 -25.82
C GLN A 7 -4.52 1.70 -25.63
N THR A 8 -5.38 0.95 -26.34
CA THR A 8 -6.83 1.04 -26.19
C THR A 8 -7.26 0.53 -24.82
N TYR A 9 -6.59 -0.51 -24.33
CA TYR A 9 -6.83 -1.05 -22.98
C TYR A 9 -6.45 -0.03 -21.90
N ILE A 10 -5.27 0.58 -21.98
CA ILE A 10 -4.80 1.64 -21.07
C ILE A 10 -5.78 2.82 -21.10
N TRP A 11 -6.20 3.26 -22.28
CA TRP A 11 -7.12 4.40 -22.41
C TRP A 11 -8.50 4.12 -21.79
N ASN A 12 -9.09 2.96 -22.09
CA ASN A 12 -10.35 2.53 -21.48
C ASN A 12 -10.25 2.39 -19.96
N ASN A 13 -9.13 1.89 -19.46
CA ASN A 13 -8.87 1.76 -18.03
C ASN A 13 -8.73 3.12 -17.35
N ASN A 14 -8.07 4.08 -17.98
CA ASN A 14 -7.96 5.44 -17.48
C ASN A 14 -9.30 6.16 -17.42
N ILE A 15 -10.17 6.01 -18.44
CA ILE A 15 -11.53 6.58 -18.39
C ILE A 15 -12.35 5.93 -17.27
N ARG A 16 -12.35 4.60 -17.17
CA ARG A 16 -13.06 3.91 -16.09
C ARG A 16 -12.58 4.36 -14.71
N SER A 17 -11.29 4.50 -14.55
CA SER A 17 -10.69 4.99 -13.30
C SER A 17 -11.09 6.44 -13.01
N GLY A 18 -11.10 7.32 -14.02
CA GLY A 18 -11.57 8.68 -13.89
C GLY A 18 -13.03 8.76 -13.46
N LEU A 19 -13.90 7.93 -14.08
CA LEU A 19 -15.31 7.84 -13.69
C LEU A 19 -15.50 7.32 -12.27
N LEU A 20 -14.72 6.32 -11.86
CA LEU A 20 -14.75 5.82 -10.49
C LEU A 20 -14.27 6.86 -9.48
N LEU A 21 -13.23 7.65 -9.82
CA LEU A 21 -12.77 8.75 -8.97
C LEU A 21 -13.84 9.83 -8.77
N LEU A 22 -14.69 10.08 -9.76
CA LEU A 22 -15.85 10.96 -9.61
C LEU A 22 -16.89 10.40 -8.62
N GLY A 23 -16.87 9.11 -8.35
CA GLY A 23 -17.71 8.49 -7.33
C GLY A 23 -17.45 9.02 -5.91
N PHE A 24 -16.22 9.43 -5.59
CA PHE A 24 -15.89 9.91 -4.24
C PHE A 24 -16.57 11.24 -3.88
N PRO A 25 -16.51 12.32 -4.69
CA PRO A 25 -17.30 13.52 -4.43
C PRO A 25 -18.79 13.27 -4.32
N VAL A 26 -19.36 12.42 -5.19
CA VAL A 26 -20.78 12.05 -5.14
C VAL A 26 -21.09 11.32 -3.85
N LEU A 27 -20.26 10.36 -3.45
CA LEU A 27 -20.40 9.65 -2.19
C LEU A 27 -20.32 10.59 -0.99
N LEU A 28 -19.39 11.56 -0.99
CA LEU A 28 -19.26 12.57 0.06
C LEU A 28 -20.55 13.40 0.19
N LEU A 29 -21.08 13.91 -0.91
CA LEU A 29 -22.31 14.69 -0.92
C LEU A 29 -23.51 13.84 -0.48
N GLY A 30 -23.59 12.58 -0.91
CA GLY A 30 -24.61 11.63 -0.46
C GLY A 30 -24.53 11.39 1.05
N MET A 31 -23.34 11.26 1.61
CA MET A 31 -23.15 11.13 3.07
C MET A 31 -23.62 12.39 3.81
N VAL A 32 -23.26 13.58 3.33
CA VAL A 32 -23.73 14.87 3.90
C VAL A 32 -25.26 14.91 3.89
N PHE A 33 -25.89 14.60 2.75
CA PHE A 33 -27.36 14.55 2.64
C PHE A 33 -28.00 13.60 3.65
N CYS A 34 -27.53 12.35 3.73
CA CYS A 34 -28.07 11.35 4.63
C CYS A 34 -27.88 11.72 6.11
N LEU A 35 -26.73 12.30 6.47
CA LEU A 35 -26.46 12.77 7.82
C LEU A 35 -27.39 13.93 8.20
N THR A 36 -27.56 14.90 7.30
CA THR A 36 -28.48 16.03 7.51
C THR A 36 -29.92 15.54 7.69
N LEU A 37 -30.36 14.60 6.86
CA LEU A 37 -31.68 13.97 6.98
C LEU A 37 -31.83 13.26 8.32
N GLY A 38 -30.82 12.52 8.76
CA GLY A 38 -30.78 11.90 10.08
C GLY A 38 -30.84 12.91 11.24
N MET A 39 -30.19 14.08 11.10
CA MET A 39 -30.28 15.16 12.09
C MET A 39 -31.70 15.75 12.19
N ILE A 40 -32.38 15.89 11.04
CA ILE A 40 -33.78 16.36 11.01
C ILE A 40 -34.69 15.34 11.71
N TRP A 41 -34.57 14.05 11.36
CA TRP A 41 -35.38 12.99 11.99
C TRP A 41 -35.05 12.78 13.47
N GLY A 42 -33.78 13.01 13.84
CA GLY A 42 -33.33 13.00 15.24
C GLY A 42 -33.77 14.21 16.05
N GLY A 43 -34.45 15.20 15.44
CA GLY A 43 -34.88 16.42 16.11
C GLY A 43 -33.74 17.37 16.49
N LEU A 44 -32.57 17.22 15.89
CA LEU A 44 -31.41 18.12 16.03
C LEU A 44 -31.54 19.34 15.13
N LEU A 45 -32.26 19.20 14.00
CA LEU A 45 -32.59 20.25 13.05
C LEU A 45 -34.14 20.38 12.95
N PRO A 46 -34.66 21.52 12.52
CA PRO A 46 -36.12 21.72 12.30
C PRO A 46 -36.68 20.70 11.30
N PRO A 47 -37.98 20.37 11.37
CA PRO A 47 -38.59 19.35 10.52
C PRO A 47 -38.66 19.68 9.02
N GLY A 48 -38.42 20.94 8.65
CA GLY A 48 -38.34 21.35 7.26
C GLY A 48 -39.69 21.65 6.60
N ASP A 49 -40.73 21.86 7.38
CA ASP A 49 -42.12 22.14 6.89
C ASP A 49 -42.15 23.31 5.91
N ALA A 50 -41.34 24.35 6.16
CA ALA A 50 -41.23 25.53 5.29
C ALA A 50 -40.57 25.21 3.90
N TYR A 51 -39.94 24.05 3.78
CA TYR A 51 -39.25 23.61 2.55
C TYR A 51 -39.99 22.46 1.84
N GLY A 52 -41.16 22.08 2.31
CA GLY A 52 -41.91 20.97 1.73
C GLY A 52 -41.55 19.59 2.34
N GLY A 53 -40.92 19.58 3.51
CA GLY A 53 -40.60 18.38 4.28
C GLY A 53 -39.10 18.12 4.46
N ALA A 54 -38.79 17.09 5.26
CA ALA A 54 -37.45 16.79 5.71
C ALA A 54 -36.44 16.57 4.57
N ALA A 55 -36.83 15.83 3.52
CA ALA A 55 -35.95 15.54 2.40
C ALA A 55 -35.61 16.79 1.57
N ALA A 56 -36.62 17.67 1.32
CA ALA A 56 -36.39 18.92 0.59
C ALA A 56 -35.52 19.88 1.40
N TYR A 57 -35.69 19.92 2.71
CA TYR A 57 -34.86 20.71 3.61
C TYR A 57 -33.42 20.16 3.68
N ALA A 58 -33.24 18.83 3.78
CA ALA A 58 -31.92 18.22 3.74
C ALA A 58 -31.18 18.50 2.41
N LEU A 59 -31.90 18.46 1.27
CA LEU A 59 -31.35 18.80 -0.02
C LEU A 59 -30.94 20.29 -0.10
N HIS A 60 -31.77 21.19 0.42
CA HIS A 60 -31.46 22.62 0.51
C HIS A 60 -30.18 22.86 1.32
N LEU A 61 -30.09 22.28 2.52
CA LEU A 61 -28.89 22.38 3.38
C LEU A 61 -27.67 21.78 2.70
N MET A 62 -27.81 20.60 2.07
CA MET A 62 -26.72 20.00 1.31
C MET A 62 -26.21 20.92 0.21
N ILE A 63 -27.10 21.61 -0.54
CA ILE A 63 -26.71 22.55 -1.59
C ILE A 63 -26.00 23.77 -0.99
N VAL A 64 -26.45 24.26 0.16
CA VAL A 64 -25.84 25.40 0.86
C VAL A 64 -24.47 25.03 1.43
N ASP A 65 -24.33 23.85 2.00
CA ASP A 65 -23.10 23.39 2.66
C ASP A 65 -22.12 22.72 1.69
N ALA A 66 -22.58 22.25 0.51
CA ALA A 66 -21.75 21.58 -0.49
C ALA A 66 -20.53 22.41 -0.91
N PRO A 67 -20.60 23.73 -1.15
CA PRO A 67 -19.42 24.51 -1.49
C PRO A 67 -18.35 24.45 -0.41
N LEU A 68 -18.73 24.57 0.87
CA LEU A 68 -17.79 24.47 1.98
C LEU A 68 -17.17 23.09 2.09
N ALA A 69 -18.00 22.03 1.99
CA ALA A 69 -17.51 20.66 2.01
C ALA A 69 -16.55 20.36 0.85
N LEU A 70 -16.88 20.83 -0.35
CA LEU A 70 -16.03 20.66 -1.54
C LEU A 70 -14.72 21.46 -1.44
N VAL A 71 -14.77 22.69 -0.89
CA VAL A 71 -13.56 23.48 -0.63
C VAL A 71 -12.68 22.78 0.40
N ALA A 72 -13.24 22.30 1.51
CA ALA A 72 -12.49 21.57 2.52
C ALA A 72 -11.86 20.27 1.96
N ALA A 73 -12.61 19.50 1.18
CA ALA A 73 -12.10 18.33 0.48
C ALA A 73 -11.02 18.69 -0.55
N GLY A 74 -11.20 19.79 -1.27
CA GLY A 74 -10.23 20.31 -2.24
C GLY A 74 -8.92 20.76 -1.57
N VAL A 75 -9.00 21.47 -0.46
CA VAL A 75 -7.82 21.87 0.33
C VAL A 75 -7.07 20.64 0.84
N TRP A 76 -7.79 19.66 1.40
CA TRP A 76 -7.19 18.40 1.82
C TRP A 76 -6.55 17.67 0.64
N PHE A 77 -7.24 17.60 -0.50
CA PHE A 77 -6.69 16.99 -1.71
C PHE A 77 -5.39 17.64 -2.13
N VAL A 78 -5.33 18.99 -2.14
CA VAL A 78 -4.12 19.75 -2.48
C VAL A 78 -2.99 19.41 -1.51
N ILE A 79 -3.26 19.44 -0.20
CA ILE A 79 -2.26 19.08 0.82
C ILE A 79 -1.78 17.64 0.59
N ALA A 80 -2.67 16.68 0.51
CA ALA A 80 -2.32 15.28 0.33
C ALA A 80 -1.60 15.02 -1.00
N TYR A 81 -1.96 15.73 -2.08
CA TYR A 81 -1.32 15.62 -3.39
C TYR A 81 0.14 16.10 -3.36
N PHE A 82 0.43 17.23 -2.70
CA PHE A 82 1.79 17.74 -2.63
C PHE A 82 2.67 17.04 -1.59
N PHE A 83 2.06 16.55 -0.53
CA PHE A 83 2.75 15.88 0.57
C PHE A 83 2.55 14.35 0.58
N ASN A 84 2.03 13.77 -0.54
CA ASN A 84 1.73 12.33 -0.60
C ASN A 84 2.91 11.45 -0.15
N GLN A 85 4.12 11.74 -0.65
CA GLN A 85 5.30 10.96 -0.29
C GLN A 85 5.65 11.09 1.20
N THR A 86 5.60 12.30 1.75
CA THR A 86 5.86 12.52 3.18
C THR A 86 4.83 11.80 4.06
N ILE A 87 3.56 11.79 3.62
CA ILE A 87 2.50 11.06 4.33
C ILE A 87 2.77 9.55 4.29
N ILE A 88 3.16 9.02 3.12
CA ILE A 88 3.51 7.61 2.94
C ILE A 88 4.71 7.26 3.83
N ASP A 89 5.78 8.05 3.79
CA ASP A 89 6.98 7.84 4.58
C ASP A 89 6.70 7.81 6.08
N PHE A 90 5.90 8.77 6.55
CA PHE A 90 5.51 8.83 7.95
C PHE A 90 4.65 7.62 8.36
N ALA A 91 3.76 7.18 7.47
CA ALA A 91 2.84 6.09 7.76
C ALA A 91 3.50 4.70 7.70
N THR A 92 4.53 4.53 6.86
CA THR A 92 5.19 3.24 6.60
C THR A 92 6.60 3.14 7.18
N GLY A 93 7.18 4.27 7.61
CA GLY A 93 8.57 4.34 8.05
C GLY A 93 9.57 4.20 6.91
N SER A 94 9.14 4.41 5.65
CA SER A 94 10.03 4.28 4.50
C SER A 94 11.09 5.38 4.45
N ARG A 95 12.30 5.03 4.05
CA ARG A 95 13.41 5.97 3.85
C ARG A 95 14.03 5.82 2.47
N ALA A 96 14.47 6.91 1.88
CA ALA A 96 15.25 6.86 0.65
C ALA A 96 16.61 6.19 0.92
N VAL A 97 17.07 5.41 -0.04
CA VAL A 97 18.38 4.74 0.03
C VAL A 97 19.26 5.13 -1.14
N THR A 98 20.56 5.10 -0.91
CA THR A 98 21.57 5.39 -1.91
C THR A 98 22.05 4.10 -2.58
N ARG A 99 22.80 4.25 -3.68
CA ARG A 99 23.42 3.11 -4.38
C ARG A 99 24.38 2.34 -3.48
N ASP A 100 25.08 3.01 -2.57
CA ASP A 100 26.06 2.36 -1.69
C ASP A 100 25.38 1.54 -0.59
N GLU A 101 24.16 1.93 -0.18
CA GLU A 101 23.38 1.19 0.82
C GLU A 101 22.70 -0.05 0.25
N GLU A 102 22.11 0.04 -0.97
CA GLU A 102 21.34 -1.04 -1.60
C GLU A 102 21.78 -1.22 -3.06
N ARG A 103 23.02 -1.62 -3.26
CA ARG A 103 23.67 -1.65 -4.57
C ARG A 103 22.93 -2.53 -5.59
N ASP A 104 22.48 -3.71 -5.20
CA ASP A 104 21.87 -4.66 -6.13
C ASP A 104 20.48 -4.17 -6.58
N ALA A 105 19.62 -3.82 -5.65
CA ALA A 105 18.29 -3.29 -5.96
C ALA A 105 18.37 -1.97 -6.76
N TYR A 106 19.31 -1.08 -6.38
CA TYR A 106 19.53 0.17 -7.08
C TYR A 106 19.95 -0.04 -8.54
N ASN A 107 20.93 -0.93 -8.77
CA ASN A 107 21.43 -1.21 -10.11
C ASN A 107 20.38 -1.91 -10.97
N LEU A 108 19.57 -2.83 -10.42
CA LEU A 108 18.46 -3.47 -11.13
C LEU A 108 17.43 -2.43 -11.58
N LEU A 109 16.98 -1.58 -10.68
CA LEU A 109 16.01 -0.53 -10.99
C LEU A 109 16.56 0.47 -12.03
N GLU A 110 17.82 0.88 -11.89
CA GLU A 110 18.47 1.78 -12.84
C GLU A 110 18.56 1.14 -14.24
N ASN A 111 18.97 -0.13 -14.35
CA ASN A 111 19.04 -0.84 -15.61
C ASN A 111 17.67 -0.96 -16.30
N LEU A 112 16.63 -1.29 -15.55
CA LEU A 112 15.25 -1.31 -16.06
C LEU A 112 14.84 0.07 -16.59
N CYS A 113 15.18 1.15 -15.87
CA CYS A 113 14.88 2.51 -16.31
C CYS A 113 15.65 2.90 -17.58
N ILE A 114 16.95 2.58 -17.66
CA ILE A 114 17.79 2.84 -18.84
C ILE A 114 17.21 2.11 -20.07
N SER A 115 16.79 0.85 -19.93
CA SER A 115 16.22 0.06 -21.02
C SER A 115 15.00 0.69 -21.68
N ARG A 116 14.28 1.53 -20.95
CA ARG A 116 13.04 2.22 -21.40
C ARG A 116 13.16 3.74 -21.52
N GLY A 117 14.34 4.29 -21.29
CA GLY A 117 14.56 5.74 -21.34
C GLY A 117 13.78 6.51 -20.29
N LEU A 118 13.58 5.92 -19.11
CA LEU A 118 12.82 6.50 -18.01
C LEU A 118 13.73 7.19 -17.00
N THR A 119 13.24 8.27 -16.40
CA THR A 119 13.88 8.83 -15.22
C THR A 119 13.72 7.84 -14.05
N MET A 120 14.83 7.47 -13.44
CA MET A 120 14.85 6.53 -12.33
C MET A 120 14.04 7.08 -11.14
N PRO A 121 13.04 6.35 -10.64
CA PRO A 121 12.34 6.71 -9.42
C PRO A 121 13.27 6.57 -8.21
N THR A 122 12.96 7.29 -7.12
CA THR A 122 13.71 7.17 -5.87
C THR A 122 13.49 5.80 -5.27
N LEU A 123 14.56 5.02 -5.07
CA LEU A 123 14.49 3.75 -4.34
C LEU A 123 14.36 4.03 -2.84
N ARG A 124 13.43 3.35 -2.19
CA ARG A 124 13.14 3.48 -0.76
C ARG A 124 13.05 2.11 -0.09
N VAL A 125 13.37 2.05 1.19
CA VAL A 125 13.33 0.81 1.98
C VAL A 125 12.50 1.03 3.24
N ILE A 126 11.72 0.01 3.60
CA ILE A 126 11.04 -0.13 4.90
C ILE A 126 11.74 -1.25 5.64
N GLU A 127 12.21 -0.95 6.86
CA GLU A 127 12.90 -1.93 7.71
C GLU A 127 11.86 -2.80 8.44
N THR A 128 11.33 -3.80 7.72
CA THR A 128 10.39 -4.81 8.23
C THR A 128 10.65 -6.16 7.58
N ASP A 129 10.30 -7.24 8.29
CA ASP A 129 10.47 -8.62 7.81
C ASP A 129 9.39 -9.04 6.80
N GLY A 130 8.25 -8.33 6.75
CA GLY A 130 7.22 -8.56 5.75
C GLY A 130 7.75 -8.37 4.33
N MET A 131 7.28 -9.19 3.39
CA MET A 131 7.71 -9.13 1.98
C MET A 131 6.73 -8.28 1.18
N ASN A 132 7.10 -7.06 0.85
CA ASN A 132 6.24 -6.19 0.05
C ASN A 132 7.03 -5.17 -0.79
N ALA A 133 6.39 -4.68 -1.85
CA ALA A 133 6.87 -3.58 -2.66
C ALA A 133 5.69 -2.70 -3.10
N PHE A 134 5.94 -1.45 -3.43
CA PHE A 134 4.95 -0.57 -4.04
C PHE A 134 5.60 0.63 -4.71
N ALA A 135 4.95 1.12 -5.76
CA ALA A 135 5.26 2.39 -6.37
C ALA A 135 4.42 3.53 -5.79
N SER A 136 4.99 4.71 -5.66
CA SER A 136 4.31 5.91 -5.17
C SER A 136 4.74 7.16 -5.94
N GLY A 137 3.98 8.26 -5.76
CA GLY A 137 4.23 9.52 -6.45
C GLY A 137 3.18 9.87 -7.48
N VAL A 138 3.12 11.13 -7.88
CA VAL A 138 2.08 11.67 -8.80
C VAL A 138 2.65 12.43 -9.98
N HIS A 139 3.95 12.74 -9.97
CA HIS A 139 4.64 13.51 -11.01
C HIS A 139 5.90 12.80 -11.51
N GLU A 140 6.21 13.00 -12.78
CA GLU A 140 7.52 12.67 -13.34
C GLU A 140 8.61 13.40 -12.54
N GLY A 141 9.67 12.66 -12.15
CA GLY A 141 10.73 13.15 -11.26
C GLY A 141 10.44 13.09 -9.76
N ARG A 142 9.24 12.66 -9.33
CA ARG A 142 8.88 12.43 -7.93
C ARG A 142 8.28 11.05 -7.68
N PHE A 143 8.46 10.12 -8.61
CA PHE A 143 8.09 8.74 -8.38
C PHE A 143 9.09 8.08 -7.43
N SER A 144 8.59 7.16 -6.63
CA SER A 144 9.39 6.30 -5.76
C SER A 144 8.96 4.85 -5.91
N VAL A 145 9.92 3.94 -5.82
CA VAL A 145 9.70 2.50 -5.65
C VAL A 145 10.19 2.15 -4.26
N THR A 146 9.29 1.61 -3.45
CA THR A 146 9.56 1.23 -2.06
C THR A 146 9.54 -0.28 -1.96
N VAL A 147 10.55 -0.86 -1.33
CA VAL A 147 10.67 -2.29 -1.07
C VAL A 147 10.90 -2.52 0.43
N THR A 148 10.51 -3.66 0.93
CA THR A 148 10.76 -4.01 2.33
C THR A 148 12.07 -4.77 2.49
N ARG A 149 12.64 -4.73 3.69
CA ARG A 149 13.86 -5.48 4.02
C ARG A 149 13.65 -6.98 3.84
N GLY A 150 12.50 -7.52 4.28
CA GLY A 150 12.15 -8.92 4.10
C GLY A 150 12.13 -9.34 2.63
N LEU A 151 11.58 -8.49 1.75
CA LEU A 151 11.57 -8.74 0.30
C LEU A 151 13.00 -8.83 -0.26
N LEU A 152 13.86 -7.85 0.08
CA LEU A 152 15.26 -7.82 -0.39
C LEU A 152 16.07 -9.04 0.06
N GLN A 153 15.72 -9.63 1.20
CA GLN A 153 16.41 -10.80 1.75
C GLN A 153 15.89 -12.12 1.20
N ALA A 154 14.60 -12.18 0.83
CA ALA A 154 13.94 -13.43 0.42
C ALA A 154 14.03 -13.69 -1.09
N LEU A 155 14.06 -12.62 -1.89
CA LEU A 155 14.10 -12.74 -3.35
C LEU A 155 15.55 -12.84 -3.86
N ASP A 156 15.73 -13.71 -4.85
CA ASP A 156 16.94 -13.69 -5.64
C ASP A 156 16.94 -12.51 -6.62
N ARG A 157 18.02 -12.38 -7.38
CA ARG A 157 18.22 -11.24 -8.28
C ARG A 157 17.15 -11.13 -9.36
N ASP A 158 16.81 -12.25 -9.99
CA ASP A 158 15.86 -12.29 -11.11
C ASP A 158 14.43 -12.03 -10.60
N GLU A 159 14.09 -12.59 -9.44
CA GLU A 159 12.82 -12.35 -8.76
C GLU A 159 12.66 -10.89 -8.34
N LEU A 160 13.71 -10.31 -7.76
CA LEU A 160 13.73 -8.89 -7.40
C LEU A 160 13.59 -7.99 -8.63
N GLU A 161 14.30 -8.33 -9.73
CA GLU A 161 14.16 -7.61 -11.00
C GLU A 161 12.74 -7.68 -11.55
N ALA A 162 12.08 -8.84 -11.44
CA ALA A 162 10.69 -9.00 -11.85
C ALA A 162 9.73 -8.15 -11.02
N VAL A 163 9.91 -8.09 -9.69
CA VAL A 163 9.10 -7.24 -8.81
C VAL A 163 9.35 -5.75 -9.10
N LEU A 164 10.61 -5.33 -9.25
CA LEU A 164 10.93 -3.94 -9.62
C LEU A 164 10.36 -3.57 -10.99
N GLY A 165 10.37 -4.51 -11.96
CA GLY A 165 9.73 -4.36 -13.26
C GLY A 165 8.21 -4.20 -13.17
N HIS A 166 7.57 -4.91 -12.26
CA HIS A 166 6.14 -4.79 -11.96
C HIS A 166 5.82 -3.38 -11.43
N GLU A 167 6.55 -2.90 -10.43
CA GLU A 167 6.39 -1.56 -9.85
C GLU A 167 6.67 -0.46 -10.89
N LEU A 168 7.70 -0.66 -11.70
CA LEU A 168 8.03 0.29 -12.77
C LEU A 168 6.93 0.34 -13.85
N THR A 169 6.26 -0.79 -14.12
CA THR A 169 5.13 -0.84 -15.05
C THR A 169 3.95 -0.01 -14.56
N HIS A 170 3.67 -0.01 -13.27
CA HIS A 170 2.66 0.89 -12.69
C HIS A 170 2.99 2.37 -12.91
N ILE A 171 4.28 2.74 -12.82
CA ILE A 171 4.74 4.10 -13.11
C ILE A 171 4.54 4.43 -14.60
N ILE A 172 4.98 3.54 -15.50
CA ILE A 172 4.85 3.69 -16.97
C ILE A 172 3.39 3.88 -17.38
N ASN A 173 2.49 3.07 -16.81
CA ASN A 173 1.07 3.09 -17.10
C ASN A 173 0.32 4.24 -16.41
N ARG A 174 1.01 5.03 -15.58
CA ARG A 174 0.43 6.11 -14.76
C ARG A 174 -0.60 5.63 -13.74
N ASP A 175 -0.59 4.35 -13.42
CA ASP A 175 -1.49 3.73 -12.46
C ASP A 175 -1.28 4.28 -11.06
N VAL A 176 -0.02 4.50 -10.69
CA VAL A 176 0.40 5.03 -9.39
C VAL A 176 -0.34 6.33 -9.08
N ARG A 177 -0.41 7.26 -10.04
CA ARG A 177 -1.14 8.51 -9.86
C ARG A 177 -2.61 8.30 -9.49
N THR A 178 -3.27 7.38 -10.19
CA THR A 178 -4.70 7.09 -9.93
C THR A 178 -4.88 6.40 -8.58
N MET A 179 -3.98 5.48 -8.22
CA MET A 179 -4.01 4.80 -6.92
C MET A 179 -3.77 5.78 -5.76
N VAL A 180 -2.80 6.68 -5.88
CA VAL A 180 -2.56 7.73 -4.87
C VAL A 180 -3.78 8.63 -4.70
N VAL A 181 -4.39 9.08 -5.80
CA VAL A 181 -5.60 9.92 -5.75
C VAL A 181 -6.76 9.17 -5.11
N ALA A 182 -6.96 7.89 -5.47
CA ALA A 182 -7.98 7.05 -4.84
C ALA A 182 -7.74 6.84 -3.34
N ALA A 183 -6.48 6.62 -2.93
CA ALA A 183 -6.10 6.49 -1.53
C ALA A 183 -6.38 7.78 -0.73
N ILE A 184 -6.10 8.95 -1.31
CA ILE A 184 -6.40 10.24 -0.70
C ILE A 184 -7.92 10.39 -0.43
N PHE A 185 -8.75 10.11 -1.44
CA PHE A 185 -10.20 10.20 -1.28
C PHE A 185 -10.75 9.16 -0.30
N ALA A 186 -10.28 7.91 -0.38
CA ALA A 186 -10.67 6.89 0.59
C ALA A 186 -10.26 7.28 2.01
N GLY A 187 -9.09 7.90 2.18
CA GLY A 187 -8.60 8.44 3.44
C GLY A 187 -9.53 9.53 4.01
N ILE A 188 -10.00 10.46 3.18
CA ILE A 188 -10.96 11.50 3.58
C ILE A 188 -12.25 10.87 4.12
N ILE A 189 -12.83 9.93 3.38
CA ILE A 189 -14.07 9.25 3.77
C ILE A 189 -13.86 8.48 5.08
N THR A 190 -12.75 7.75 5.19
CA THR A 190 -12.41 7.01 6.42
C THR A 190 -12.28 7.95 7.62
N LEU A 191 -11.61 9.10 7.45
CA LEU A 191 -11.47 10.12 8.50
C LEU A 191 -12.84 10.66 8.93
N ILE A 192 -13.71 10.99 7.99
CA ILE A 192 -15.08 11.45 8.28
C ILE A 192 -15.85 10.38 9.06
N CYS A 193 -15.78 9.12 8.61
CA CYS A 193 -16.43 8.01 9.31
C CYS A 193 -15.89 7.83 10.74
N GLN A 194 -14.58 7.97 10.95
CA GLN A 194 -13.96 7.91 12.28
C GLN A 194 -14.40 9.07 13.18
N ILE A 195 -14.48 10.29 12.63
CA ILE A 195 -14.96 11.46 13.39
C ILE A 195 -16.41 11.24 13.82
N ILE A 196 -17.28 10.79 12.90
CA ILE A 196 -18.67 10.45 13.20
C ILE A 196 -18.74 9.40 14.31
N TYR A 197 -18.03 8.29 14.15
CA TYR A 197 -18.00 7.19 15.11
C TYR A 197 -17.52 7.67 16.50
N ARG A 198 -16.40 8.41 16.56
CA ARG A 198 -15.89 8.98 17.82
C ARG A 198 -16.88 9.94 18.45
N SER A 199 -17.49 10.83 17.67
CA SER A 199 -18.50 11.79 18.18
C SER A 199 -19.69 11.07 18.79
N ILE A 200 -20.15 9.96 18.19
CA ILE A 200 -21.20 9.10 18.72
C ILE A 200 -20.76 8.49 20.06
N MET A 201 -19.58 7.86 20.09
CA MET A 201 -19.10 7.19 21.31
C MET A 201 -18.90 8.17 22.46
N TRP A 202 -18.32 9.35 22.21
CA TRP A 202 -18.09 10.36 23.24
C TRP A 202 -19.38 11.06 23.69
N GLY A 203 -20.31 11.33 22.75
CA GLY A 203 -21.63 11.88 23.07
C GLY A 203 -22.51 10.92 23.88
N ALA A 204 -22.38 9.61 23.64
CA ALA A 204 -23.07 8.58 24.41
C ALA A 204 -22.54 8.47 25.85
N VAL A 205 -21.25 8.74 26.08
CA VAL A 205 -20.60 8.66 27.40
C VAL A 205 -20.78 9.96 28.21
N GLY A 206 -20.85 11.14 27.53
CA GLY A 206 -20.87 12.47 28.19
C GLY A 206 -22.27 13.07 28.44
N GLY A 207 -23.32 12.51 27.89
CA GLY A 207 -24.66 13.11 27.84
C GLY A 207 -25.57 12.81 28.99
N GLY A 208 -25.31 13.37 30.20
CA GLY A 208 -26.16 13.29 31.37
C GLY A 208 -27.47 14.13 31.37
N GLY A 209 -27.98 14.59 30.20
CA GLY A 209 -29.17 15.46 30.08
C GLY A 209 -30.46 14.67 29.85
N ARG A 210 -31.36 14.69 30.84
CA ARG A 210 -32.60 13.92 30.90
C ARG A 210 -33.72 14.31 29.90
N GLY A 211 -33.56 15.28 29.00
CA GLY A 211 -34.70 15.87 28.28
C GLY A 211 -34.83 15.53 26.77
N ARG A 212 -33.84 14.94 26.10
CA ARG A 212 -33.82 14.80 24.62
C ARG A 212 -33.58 13.36 24.09
N ARG A 213 -33.93 12.37 24.92
CA ARG A 213 -33.54 10.95 24.69
C ARG A 213 -34.23 10.22 23.52
N GLY A 214 -35.41 10.70 23.05
CA GLY A 214 -36.18 9.91 22.08
C GLY A 214 -35.60 9.84 20.67
N ASN A 215 -35.04 10.94 20.17
CA ASN A 215 -34.72 11.08 18.75
C ASN A 215 -33.22 11.04 18.46
N VAL A 216 -32.35 11.29 19.45
CA VAL A 216 -30.91 11.20 19.31
C VAL A 216 -30.45 9.79 18.90
N GLY A 217 -31.13 8.75 19.40
CA GLY A 217 -30.87 7.36 19.04
C GLY A 217 -31.06 7.08 17.54
N ILE A 218 -32.08 7.68 16.92
CA ILE A 218 -32.35 7.56 15.49
C ILE A 218 -31.22 8.23 14.69
N PHE A 219 -30.81 9.45 15.09
CA PHE A 219 -29.67 10.13 14.44
C PHE A 219 -28.39 9.29 14.53
N LEU A 220 -28.07 8.75 15.70
CA LEU A 220 -26.89 7.92 15.91
C LEU A 220 -26.93 6.67 15.02
N LEU A 221 -28.07 6.03 14.90
CA LEU A 221 -28.25 4.85 14.05
C LEU A 221 -28.06 5.21 12.56
N VAL A 222 -28.65 6.32 12.12
CA VAL A 222 -28.48 6.81 10.74
C VAL A 222 -27.01 7.18 10.49
N ALA A 223 -26.36 7.89 11.40
CA ALA A 223 -24.95 8.29 11.28
C ALA A 223 -24.03 7.07 11.18
N LEU A 224 -24.27 6.05 12.00
CA LEU A 224 -23.53 4.79 11.96
C LEU A 224 -23.76 4.05 10.63
N ALA A 225 -25.00 3.95 10.18
CA ALA A 225 -25.34 3.29 8.91
C ALA A 225 -24.73 4.02 7.71
N VAL A 226 -24.81 5.34 7.65
CA VAL A 226 -24.19 6.16 6.60
C VAL A 226 -22.69 6.01 6.61
N GLY A 227 -22.06 6.06 7.78
CA GLY A 227 -20.63 5.85 7.94
C GLY A 227 -20.19 4.47 7.43
N ALA A 228 -20.89 3.41 7.81
CA ALA A 228 -20.62 2.04 7.37
C ALA A 228 -20.77 1.88 5.85
N ILE A 229 -21.87 2.39 5.28
CA ILE A 229 -22.11 2.35 3.83
C ILE A 229 -21.05 3.15 3.09
N GLY A 230 -20.74 4.36 3.54
CA GLY A 230 -19.71 5.21 2.95
C GLY A 230 -18.33 4.55 2.96
N TYR A 231 -17.98 3.91 4.07
CA TYR A 231 -16.73 3.15 4.20
C TYR A 231 -16.67 1.98 3.21
N VAL A 232 -17.73 1.15 3.15
CA VAL A 232 -17.80 0.01 2.21
C VAL A 232 -17.71 0.49 0.77
N LEU A 233 -18.45 1.54 0.39
CA LEU A 233 -18.42 2.09 -0.96
C LEU A 233 -17.04 2.67 -1.32
N ALA A 234 -16.35 3.33 -0.38
CA ALA A 234 -14.99 3.80 -0.60
C ALA A 234 -14.02 2.64 -0.87
N ILE A 235 -14.14 1.54 -0.14
CA ILE A 235 -13.37 0.31 -0.39
C ILE A 235 -13.70 -0.25 -1.77
N VAL A 236 -14.98 -0.41 -2.12
CA VAL A 236 -15.40 -0.97 -3.42
C VAL A 236 -14.87 -0.13 -4.59
N ILE A 237 -14.96 1.21 -4.51
CA ILE A 237 -14.43 2.09 -5.56
C ILE A 237 -12.91 1.89 -5.68
N ARG A 238 -12.19 1.86 -4.57
CA ARG A 238 -10.74 1.64 -4.54
C ARG A 238 -10.35 0.32 -5.20
N MET A 239 -11.05 -0.78 -4.87
CA MET A 239 -10.81 -2.11 -5.46
C MET A 239 -11.10 -2.14 -6.96
N ALA A 240 -12.18 -1.50 -7.40
CA ALA A 240 -12.53 -1.44 -8.81
C ALA A 240 -11.47 -0.71 -9.65
N ILE A 241 -10.76 0.24 -9.03
CA ILE A 241 -9.62 0.94 -9.66
C ILE A 241 -8.40 0.02 -9.74
N SER A 242 -8.13 -0.81 -8.72
CA SER A 242 -6.87 -1.56 -8.56
C SER A 242 -6.80 -2.86 -9.37
N ARG A 243 -7.78 -3.77 -9.21
CA ARG A 243 -7.68 -5.18 -9.69
C ARG A 243 -7.33 -5.37 -11.16
N THR A 244 -7.86 -4.53 -12.05
CA THR A 244 -7.66 -4.72 -13.49
C THR A 244 -6.23 -4.38 -13.94
N ARG A 245 -5.48 -3.65 -13.13
CA ARG A 245 -4.15 -3.13 -13.45
C ARG A 245 -3.04 -4.09 -13.10
N GLU A 246 -3.28 -4.98 -12.15
CA GLU A 246 -2.30 -5.96 -11.70
C GLU A 246 -1.86 -6.90 -12.83
N TYR A 247 -2.82 -7.42 -13.61
CA TYR A 247 -2.49 -8.27 -14.74
C TYR A 247 -1.68 -7.54 -15.83
N VAL A 248 -1.91 -6.23 -15.98
CA VAL A 248 -1.13 -5.41 -16.92
C VAL A 248 0.27 -5.16 -16.37
N ALA A 249 0.41 -4.97 -15.06
CA ALA A 249 1.69 -4.79 -14.42
C ALA A 249 2.52 -6.09 -14.45
N ASP A 250 1.90 -7.24 -14.22
CA ASP A 250 2.53 -8.55 -14.39
C ASP A 250 3.05 -8.76 -15.82
N ALA A 251 2.20 -8.49 -16.81
CA ALA A 251 2.60 -8.60 -18.21
C ALA A 251 3.72 -7.60 -18.57
N GLY A 252 3.67 -6.38 -18.04
CA GLY A 252 4.70 -5.37 -18.25
C GLY A 252 6.01 -5.72 -17.57
N SER A 253 5.97 -6.35 -16.39
CA SER A 253 7.17 -6.92 -15.75
C SER A 253 7.84 -7.93 -16.67
N VAL A 254 7.07 -8.87 -17.23
CA VAL A 254 7.60 -9.86 -18.19
C VAL A 254 8.13 -9.20 -19.46
N GLU A 255 7.48 -8.14 -19.95
CA GLU A 255 7.97 -7.39 -21.11
C GLU A 255 9.31 -6.68 -20.82
N LEU A 256 9.53 -6.22 -19.59
CA LEU A 256 10.75 -5.55 -19.17
C LEU A 256 11.89 -6.53 -18.92
N THR A 257 11.61 -7.65 -18.27
CA THR A 257 12.62 -8.61 -17.79
C THR A 257 12.81 -9.81 -18.72
N HIS A 258 11.86 -10.09 -19.61
CA HIS A 258 11.78 -11.31 -20.43
C HIS A 258 11.83 -12.62 -19.61
N ASN A 259 11.46 -12.56 -18.33
CA ASN A 259 11.53 -13.68 -17.39
C ASN A 259 10.19 -13.89 -16.63
N PRO A 260 9.20 -14.54 -17.23
CA PRO A 260 7.92 -14.80 -16.56
C PRO A 260 8.06 -15.77 -15.38
N ASP A 261 9.03 -16.68 -15.43
CA ASP A 261 9.27 -17.67 -14.37
C ASP A 261 9.70 -16.97 -13.06
N ALA A 262 10.54 -15.95 -13.16
CA ALA A 262 10.98 -15.15 -12.02
C ALA A 262 9.80 -14.40 -11.37
N MET A 263 8.88 -13.84 -12.17
CA MET A 263 7.69 -13.17 -11.61
C MET A 263 6.76 -14.17 -10.92
N ILE A 264 6.58 -15.37 -11.48
CA ILE A 264 5.79 -16.44 -10.84
C ILE A 264 6.43 -16.85 -9.51
N SER A 265 7.75 -17.08 -9.50
CA SER A 265 8.48 -17.47 -8.30
C SER A 265 8.42 -16.38 -7.22
N ALA A 266 8.60 -15.11 -7.59
CA ALA A 266 8.45 -13.98 -6.68
C ALA A 266 7.06 -13.93 -6.04
N LEU A 267 5.99 -14.06 -6.84
CA LEU A 267 4.61 -14.10 -6.35
C LEU A 267 4.38 -15.27 -5.37
N GLN A 268 4.94 -16.45 -5.65
CA GLN A 268 4.83 -17.60 -4.75
C GLN A 268 5.53 -17.38 -3.41
N LYS A 269 6.69 -16.70 -3.41
CA LYS A 269 7.44 -16.39 -2.19
C LYS A 269 6.76 -15.31 -1.35
N VAL A 270 6.18 -14.30 -2.01
CA VAL A 270 5.52 -13.18 -1.35
C VAL A 270 4.18 -13.59 -0.76
N ALA A 271 3.48 -14.58 -1.37
CA ALA A 271 2.18 -15.04 -0.91
C ALA A 271 2.21 -15.46 0.58
N GLY A 272 1.34 -14.84 1.39
CA GLY A 272 1.22 -15.12 2.82
C GLY A 272 2.33 -14.52 3.72
N HIS A 273 3.21 -13.66 3.19
CA HIS A 273 4.30 -13.03 3.95
C HIS A 273 4.29 -11.49 3.88
N THR A 274 3.16 -10.91 3.53
CA THR A 274 3.02 -9.49 3.16
C THR A 274 2.71 -8.56 4.34
N HIS A 275 2.78 -9.02 5.59
CA HIS A 275 2.40 -8.22 6.74
C HIS A 275 3.18 -6.90 6.82
N LEU A 276 2.47 -5.79 6.64
CA LEU A 276 2.99 -4.44 6.76
C LEU A 276 2.02 -3.58 7.56
N ASP A 277 2.49 -2.97 8.66
CA ASP A 277 1.72 -2.01 9.44
C ASP A 277 1.57 -0.69 8.67
N ALA A 278 0.51 -0.60 7.88
CA ALA A 278 0.17 0.62 7.16
C ALA A 278 -1.34 0.88 7.18
N PRO A 279 -1.76 2.16 7.05
CA PRO A 279 -3.17 2.51 6.96
C PRO A 279 -3.86 1.77 5.83
N GLN A 280 -5.09 1.28 6.08
CA GLN A 280 -5.87 0.52 5.09
C GLN A 280 -6.06 1.26 3.76
N SER A 281 -6.05 2.60 3.78
CA SER A 281 -6.12 3.42 2.57
C SER A 281 -4.90 3.27 1.64
N MET A 282 -3.76 2.79 2.16
CA MET A 282 -2.51 2.58 1.41
C MET A 282 -2.33 1.13 0.92
N ARG A 283 -3.05 0.17 1.49
CA ARG A 283 -2.91 -1.26 1.12
C ARG A 283 -3.15 -1.53 -0.37
N ALA A 284 -3.99 -0.72 -1.03
CA ALA A 284 -4.19 -0.80 -2.48
C ALA A 284 -2.95 -0.50 -3.33
N MET A 285 -1.86 -0.03 -2.73
CA MET A 285 -0.59 0.27 -3.39
C MET A 285 0.45 -0.84 -3.21
N PHE A 286 0.18 -1.85 -2.40
CA PHE A 286 1.13 -2.92 -2.09
C PHE A 286 1.09 -4.01 -3.17
N LEU A 287 2.15 -4.79 -3.26
CA LEU A 287 2.26 -5.91 -4.21
C LEU A 287 1.24 -7.01 -3.90
N GLU A 288 0.94 -7.21 -2.62
CA GLU A 288 -0.07 -8.15 -2.13
C GLU A 288 -0.62 -7.71 -0.77
N ASP A 289 -1.81 -8.21 -0.40
CA ASP A 289 -2.49 -7.92 0.87
C ASP A 289 -3.00 -9.25 1.48
N ASP A 290 -2.70 -9.49 2.77
CA ASP A 290 -2.95 -10.74 3.51
C ASP A 290 -4.43 -10.99 3.88
N ASP A 291 -5.41 -10.49 3.15
CA ASP A 291 -6.82 -10.70 3.46
C ASP A 291 -7.32 -12.07 2.96
N GLU A 292 -7.14 -13.11 3.77
CA GLU A 292 -7.78 -14.43 3.57
C GLU A 292 -9.20 -14.48 4.17
N GLY A 293 -10.13 -15.12 3.45
CA GLY A 293 -11.50 -15.42 3.91
C GLY A 293 -12.61 -14.61 3.25
N ILE A 294 -13.71 -14.37 3.97
CA ILE A 294 -14.85 -13.55 3.50
C ILE A 294 -14.37 -12.14 3.09
N MET A 295 -13.26 -11.69 3.65
CA MET A 295 -12.56 -10.47 3.30
C MET A 295 -11.87 -10.51 1.93
N GLY A 296 -11.63 -11.66 1.32
CA GLY A 296 -11.07 -11.78 -0.04
C GLY A 296 -11.91 -11.11 -1.13
N LEU A 297 -13.22 -10.88 -0.89
CA LEU A 297 -14.05 -10.01 -1.72
C LEU A 297 -13.60 -8.55 -1.65
N PHE A 298 -12.91 -8.17 -0.58
CA PHE A 298 -12.41 -6.82 -0.30
C PHE A 298 -10.89 -6.70 -0.51
N ALA A 299 -10.22 -7.77 -0.98
CA ALA A 299 -8.80 -7.71 -1.33
C ALA A 299 -8.55 -6.70 -2.46
N THR A 300 -7.51 -5.93 -2.32
CA THR A 300 -7.14 -4.87 -3.29
C THR A 300 -6.50 -5.43 -4.54
N HIS A 301 -5.86 -6.60 -4.43
CA HIS A 301 -5.20 -7.32 -5.51
C HIS A 301 -5.97 -8.58 -5.91
N PRO A 302 -5.86 -9.04 -7.16
CA PRO A 302 -6.34 -10.36 -7.54
C PRO A 302 -5.59 -11.45 -6.76
N PRO A 303 -6.23 -12.57 -6.41
CA PRO A 303 -5.55 -13.70 -5.79
C PRO A 303 -4.31 -14.11 -6.58
N VAL A 304 -3.22 -14.40 -5.88
CA VAL A 304 -1.92 -14.78 -6.48
C VAL A 304 -2.07 -15.95 -7.45
N ASP A 305 -2.88 -16.94 -7.13
CA ASP A 305 -3.16 -18.07 -8.02
C ASP A 305 -3.68 -17.65 -9.39
N LYS A 306 -4.53 -16.61 -9.45
CA LYS A 306 -5.07 -16.09 -10.72
C LYS A 306 -4.01 -15.31 -11.49
N ARG A 307 -3.11 -14.59 -10.82
CA ARG A 307 -1.97 -13.90 -11.43
C ARG A 307 -1.00 -14.91 -12.03
N ILE A 308 -0.64 -15.95 -11.27
CA ILE A 308 0.21 -17.06 -11.72
C ILE A 308 -0.43 -17.79 -12.93
N ALA A 309 -1.72 -18.12 -12.85
CA ALA A 309 -2.43 -18.75 -13.96
C ALA A 309 -2.40 -17.88 -15.24
N ALA A 310 -2.58 -16.56 -15.11
CA ALA A 310 -2.49 -15.63 -16.23
C ALA A 310 -1.08 -15.57 -16.82
N LEU A 311 -0.03 -15.48 -15.99
CA LEU A 311 1.37 -15.49 -16.42
C LEU A 311 1.74 -16.81 -17.14
N THR A 312 1.28 -17.94 -16.62
CA THR A 312 1.47 -19.26 -17.25
C THR A 312 0.77 -19.33 -18.62
N GLN A 313 -0.49 -18.88 -18.68
CA GLN A 313 -1.31 -19.00 -19.89
C GLN A 313 -0.90 -18.01 -20.99
N TYR A 314 -0.56 -16.77 -20.65
CA TYR A 314 -0.40 -15.69 -21.62
C TYR A 314 1.07 -15.27 -21.83
N ALA A 315 1.94 -15.51 -20.84
CA ALA A 315 3.35 -15.16 -20.92
C ALA A 315 4.28 -16.39 -21.07
N GLY A 316 3.73 -17.61 -21.06
CA GLY A 316 4.50 -18.84 -21.21
C GLY A 316 5.34 -19.20 -19.96
N GLY A 317 5.04 -18.60 -18.82
CA GLY A 317 5.73 -18.89 -17.57
C GLY A 317 5.47 -20.29 -17.05
N ARG A 318 6.40 -20.82 -16.27
CA ARG A 318 6.33 -22.15 -15.66
C ARG A 318 6.38 -22.04 -14.16
N ILE A 319 5.52 -22.81 -13.49
CA ILE A 319 5.57 -22.93 -12.03
C ILE A 319 6.78 -23.77 -11.67
N ILE A 320 7.78 -23.16 -11.05
CA ILE A 320 8.95 -23.86 -10.53
C ILE A 320 8.61 -24.23 -9.09
N PRO A 321 8.57 -25.54 -8.73
CA PRO A 321 8.38 -25.92 -7.34
C PRO A 321 9.49 -25.30 -6.47
N PRO A 322 9.18 -24.80 -5.27
CA PRO A 322 10.22 -24.29 -4.38
C PRO A 322 11.27 -25.39 -4.17
N ALA A 323 12.54 -25.04 -4.27
CA ALA A 323 13.61 -25.97 -4.00
C ALA A 323 13.38 -26.58 -2.60
N PRO A 324 13.50 -27.90 -2.44
CA PRO A 324 13.36 -28.52 -1.11
C PRO A 324 14.31 -27.79 -0.16
N ALA A 325 13.77 -27.35 0.98
CA ALA A 325 14.55 -26.67 2.00
C ALA A 325 15.84 -27.46 2.22
N SER A 326 16.99 -26.84 2.00
CA SER A 326 18.27 -27.51 2.28
C SER A 326 18.21 -28.00 3.71
N PRO A 327 18.49 -29.27 3.98
CA PRO A 327 18.52 -29.75 5.36
C PRO A 327 19.43 -28.82 6.15
N PRO A 328 19.05 -28.47 7.39
CA PRO A 328 19.87 -27.59 8.22
C PRO A 328 21.30 -28.10 8.16
N ALA A 329 22.23 -27.23 7.80
CA ALA A 329 23.64 -27.60 7.70
C ALA A 329 23.97 -28.35 8.99
N GLN A 330 24.22 -29.66 8.86
CA GLN A 330 24.67 -30.47 9.99
C GLN A 330 25.92 -29.76 10.48
N ALA A 331 25.85 -29.22 11.70
CA ALA A 331 26.99 -28.61 12.33
C ALA A 331 28.13 -29.64 12.20
N SER A 332 29.12 -29.32 11.42
CA SER A 332 30.32 -30.15 11.30
C SER A 332 30.75 -30.46 12.73
N PRO A 333 30.98 -31.73 13.09
CA PRO A 333 31.43 -32.05 14.42
C PRO A 333 32.66 -31.18 14.72
N ALA A 334 32.58 -30.42 15.81
CA ALA A 334 33.66 -29.55 16.24
C ALA A 334 34.96 -30.37 16.21
N THR A 335 35.89 -29.97 15.37
CA THR A 335 37.24 -30.52 15.37
C THR A 335 37.78 -30.35 16.80
N PRO A 336 38.17 -31.41 17.49
CA PRO A 336 38.76 -31.28 18.81
C PRO A 336 39.94 -30.31 18.72
N PRO A 337 40.16 -29.46 19.72
CA PRO A 337 41.29 -28.52 19.67
C PRO A 337 42.57 -29.29 19.40
N SER A 338 43.26 -28.96 18.30
CA SER A 338 44.55 -29.52 17.98
C SER A 338 45.49 -29.21 19.13
N ASP A 339 46.16 -30.23 19.66
CA ASP A 339 47.22 -30.04 20.65
C ASP A 339 48.21 -28.99 20.15
N PRO A 340 48.70 -28.09 21.04
CA PRO A 340 49.66 -27.10 20.66
C PRO A 340 50.92 -27.83 20.11
N PRO A 341 51.53 -27.34 19.03
CA PRO A 341 52.70 -27.98 18.47
C PRO A 341 53.78 -28.09 19.53
N PRO A 342 54.55 -29.24 19.55
CA PRO A 342 55.63 -29.46 20.51
C PRO A 342 56.62 -28.29 20.45
N ALA A 343 56.99 -27.78 21.60
CA ALA A 343 57.97 -26.70 21.69
C ALA A 343 59.26 -27.12 20.98
N GLY A 344 59.56 -26.44 19.88
CA GLY A 344 60.86 -26.65 19.17
C GLY A 344 62.03 -26.31 20.08
N PRO A 345 63.25 -26.92 19.82
CA PRO A 345 64.41 -26.68 20.62
C PRO A 345 64.76 -25.18 20.68
N ALA A 346 65.04 -24.69 21.85
CA ALA A 346 65.42 -23.30 22.07
C ALA A 346 66.64 -22.91 21.21
N GLY A 347 66.45 -21.98 20.30
CA GLY A 347 67.58 -21.43 19.53
C GLY A 347 68.53 -20.65 20.42
N PRO A 348 69.78 -20.39 19.96
CA PRO A 348 70.86 -19.83 20.79
C PRO A 348 70.65 -18.42 21.30
N TRP A 349 69.52 -17.83 21.08
CA TRP A 349 69.13 -16.48 21.53
C TRP A 349 68.01 -16.44 22.57
N GLY A 350 67.68 -17.53 23.22
CA GLY A 350 66.57 -17.68 24.19
C GLY A 350 66.90 -17.19 25.58
N GLN A 351 67.30 -15.96 25.79
CA GLN A 351 67.26 -15.30 27.09
C GLN A 351 66.20 -14.19 27.08
N ARG A 352 65.08 -14.44 27.77
CA ARG A 352 64.15 -13.36 28.11
C ARG A 352 64.84 -12.35 28.99
N ARG A 353 65.03 -11.15 28.50
CA ARG A 353 65.25 -9.99 29.36
C ARG A 353 63.89 -9.53 29.79
N ASP A 354 63.67 -9.50 31.12
CA ASP A 354 62.53 -8.88 31.74
C ASP A 354 62.48 -7.42 31.30
N ALA A 355 61.40 -7.02 30.62
CA ALA A 355 61.21 -5.64 30.27
C ALA A 355 60.79 -4.83 31.52
N PRO A 356 61.37 -3.64 31.75
CA PRO A 356 60.97 -2.80 32.87
C PRO A 356 59.54 -2.30 32.70
N PRO A 357 58.81 -2.04 33.79
CA PRO A 357 57.43 -1.54 33.75
C PRO A 357 57.39 -0.18 33.05
N GLY A 358 56.43 -0.01 32.16
CA GLY A 358 56.21 1.26 31.46
C GLY A 358 55.72 2.38 32.39
N PRO A 359 55.85 3.66 32.00
CA PRO A 359 55.59 4.80 32.86
C PRO A 359 54.13 5.09 33.21
N TRP A 360 53.24 4.14 32.92
CA TRP A 360 51.81 4.29 33.19
C TRP A 360 51.21 2.99 33.78
N SER A 361 51.71 2.54 34.92
CA SER A 361 51.05 1.53 35.74
C SER A 361 50.50 2.18 37.00
#